data_ef3c4702f7565ba84c7500683d3e7596
#
_entry.id   ef3c4702f7565ba84c7500683d3e7596
#
_cell.length_a   1.000
_cell.length_b   1.000
_cell.length_c   1.000
_cell.angle_alpha   90.00
_cell.angle_beta   90.00
_cell.angle_gamma   90.00
#
_symmetry.space_group_name_H-M   'P 1'
#
loop_
_entity.id
_entity.type
_entity.pdbx_description
1 polymer ?
#
loop_
_entity_poly.entity_id
_entity_poly.type
_entity_poly.pdbx_seq_one_letter_code
_entity_poly.pdbx_strand_id
1 'polypeptide(L)'
;YPNVVLDVHEMGTNSNYFFDPMKASASVKPLIPQENVDLYPIFAKYYVKYMDSIGSFYYSKESFDETYPGYGSTYSDLQGGLALLFEQASSRGHVQETNYGEMTFGFTIRNQFLNGIATVEAAVDNKTLLRDYQKRFFETALEEFKNEKIKAYEFGDIHDKNRTKAFIDKLLIHKIKVYKNKDKFVVPVNQLQSRMVKNFFETHDKYLY
;
A
#
# COMPACT_ATOMS: atom_id res chain seq x y z
N TYR A 1 -11.70 0.94 7.56
CA TYR A 1 -10.57 0.83 6.61
C TYR A 1 -11.07 1.11 5.19
N PRO A 2 -10.35 1.94 4.39
CA PRO A 2 -10.71 2.16 2.99
C PRO A 2 -10.47 0.88 2.17
N ASN A 3 -11.29 0.68 1.12
CA ASN A 3 -11.08 -0.43 0.21
C ASN A 3 -10.02 -0.13 -0.85
N VAL A 4 -9.88 1.15 -1.22
CA VAL A 4 -8.87 1.64 -2.18
C VAL A 4 -8.25 2.93 -1.65
N VAL A 5 -6.96 3.07 -1.80
CA VAL A 5 -6.18 4.28 -1.48
C VAL A 5 -5.31 4.62 -2.67
N LEU A 6 -5.25 5.88 -3.03
CA LEU A 6 -4.30 6.41 -4.02
C LEU A 6 -3.19 7.16 -3.30
N ASP A 7 -1.97 6.83 -3.65
CA ASP A 7 -0.77 7.59 -3.33
C ASP A 7 -0.28 8.28 -4.61
N VAL A 8 -0.39 9.61 -4.64
CA VAL A 8 -0.24 10.39 -5.88
C VAL A 8 1.02 11.22 -5.79
N HIS A 9 1.98 10.89 -6.63
CA HIS A 9 3.33 11.45 -6.62
C HIS A 9 3.74 12.09 -7.93
N GLU A 10 4.89 12.76 -7.90
CA GLU A 10 5.62 13.27 -9.04
C GLU A 10 7.04 12.68 -9.08
N MET A 11 7.51 12.37 -10.27
CA MET A 11 8.88 11.92 -10.54
C MET A 11 9.66 12.89 -11.42
N GLY A 12 10.83 12.50 -11.90
CA GLY A 12 11.66 13.34 -12.78
C GLY A 12 10.92 13.78 -14.05
N THR A 13 11.20 15.02 -14.48
CA THR A 13 10.56 15.69 -15.63
C THR A 13 10.68 14.90 -16.94
N ASN A 14 11.84 14.26 -17.21
CA ASN A 14 12.06 13.44 -18.41
C ASN A 14 11.57 12.00 -18.21
N SER A 15 10.30 11.86 -17.82
CA SER A 15 9.61 10.59 -17.68
C SER A 15 8.21 10.69 -18.28
N ASN A 16 7.42 9.62 -18.13
CA ASN A 16 6.03 9.59 -18.56
C ASN A 16 5.10 9.58 -17.35
N TYR A 17 4.03 8.80 -17.42
CA TYR A 17 3.14 8.52 -16.31
C TYR A 17 3.30 7.06 -15.89
N PHE A 18 3.44 6.82 -14.59
CA PHE A 18 3.44 5.49 -14.04
C PHE A 18 2.14 5.23 -13.25
N PHE A 19 1.65 4.01 -13.35
CA PHE A 19 0.64 3.44 -12.48
C PHE A 19 0.91 1.94 -12.27
N ASP A 20 0.47 1.44 -11.13
CA ASP A 20 0.58 0.03 -10.81
C ASP A 20 -0.03 -0.91 -11.87
N PRO A 21 0.47 -2.17 -11.92
CA PRO A 21 1.37 -2.83 -10.96
C PRO A 21 2.83 -2.44 -11.08
N MET A 22 3.55 -2.53 -9.94
CA MET A 22 5.00 -2.37 -9.85
C MET A 22 5.75 -3.45 -10.65
N LYS A 23 7.08 -3.36 -10.72
CA LYS A 23 7.91 -4.41 -11.32
C LYS A 23 7.68 -5.77 -10.65
N ALA A 24 7.73 -6.86 -11.42
CA ALA A 24 7.42 -8.20 -10.94
C ALA A 24 8.30 -8.66 -9.75
N SER A 25 9.58 -8.26 -9.73
CA SER A 25 10.50 -8.59 -8.63
C SER A 25 10.12 -7.95 -7.29
N ALA A 26 9.36 -6.85 -7.32
CA ALA A 26 8.90 -6.12 -6.14
C ALA A 26 7.46 -6.50 -5.70
N SER A 27 6.81 -7.42 -6.41
CA SER A 27 5.46 -7.87 -6.09
C SER A 27 5.38 -8.87 -4.94
N VAL A 28 6.54 -9.36 -4.46
CA VAL A 28 6.58 -10.29 -3.31
C VAL A 28 6.42 -9.51 -2.02
N LYS A 29 5.25 -9.59 -1.44
CA LYS A 29 4.88 -8.91 -0.19
C LYS A 29 4.66 -9.96 0.90
N PRO A 30 5.62 -10.21 1.82
CA PRO A 30 5.58 -11.36 2.73
C PRO A 30 4.33 -11.49 3.61
N LEU A 31 3.69 -10.36 3.92
CA LEU A 31 2.53 -10.31 4.83
C LEU A 31 1.22 -9.97 4.10
N ILE A 32 1.29 -9.79 2.78
CA ILE A 32 0.13 -9.40 1.97
C ILE A 32 -0.29 -10.60 1.12
N PRO A 33 -1.57 -11.01 1.16
CA PRO A 33 -2.06 -12.13 0.36
C PRO A 33 -1.86 -11.89 -1.14
N GLN A 34 -1.60 -12.95 -1.91
CA GLN A 34 -1.51 -12.90 -3.36
C GLN A 34 -2.76 -12.28 -4.00
N GLU A 35 -3.92 -12.49 -3.39
CA GLU A 35 -5.18 -11.90 -3.82
C GLU A 35 -5.13 -10.37 -3.92
N ASN A 36 -4.37 -9.68 -3.07
CA ASN A 36 -4.14 -8.24 -3.18
C ASN A 36 -3.39 -7.90 -4.47
N VAL A 37 -2.32 -8.63 -4.75
CA VAL A 37 -1.50 -8.45 -5.95
C VAL A 37 -2.33 -8.68 -7.23
N ASP A 38 -3.27 -9.61 -7.19
CA ASP A 38 -4.16 -9.93 -8.31
C ASP A 38 -5.18 -8.83 -8.61
N LEU A 39 -5.41 -7.88 -7.69
CA LEU A 39 -6.28 -6.72 -7.90
C LEU A 39 -5.64 -5.65 -8.78
N TYR A 40 -4.33 -5.47 -8.75
CA TYR A 40 -3.64 -4.43 -9.52
C TYR A 40 -3.90 -4.49 -11.02
N PRO A 41 -3.80 -5.65 -11.70
CA PRO A 41 -4.10 -5.74 -13.12
C PRO A 41 -5.55 -5.42 -13.48
N ILE A 42 -6.48 -5.59 -12.53
CA ILE A 42 -7.89 -5.23 -12.74
C ILE A 42 -8.03 -3.72 -12.85
N PHE A 43 -7.42 -2.97 -11.92
CA PHE A 43 -7.42 -1.52 -11.92
C PHE A 43 -6.62 -0.93 -13.09
N ALA A 44 -5.47 -1.51 -13.41
CA ALA A 44 -4.61 -1.07 -14.51
C ALA A 44 -5.36 -0.99 -15.85
N LYS A 45 -6.34 -1.85 -16.12
CA LYS A 45 -7.16 -1.80 -17.35
C LYS A 45 -7.93 -0.49 -17.50
N TYR A 46 -8.37 0.10 -16.38
CA TYR A 46 -9.05 1.39 -16.40
C TYR A 46 -8.08 2.52 -16.70
N TYR A 47 -6.88 2.49 -16.11
CA TYR A 47 -5.84 3.49 -16.37
C TYR A 47 -5.40 3.47 -17.84
N VAL A 48 -5.14 2.28 -18.39
CA VAL A 48 -4.85 2.09 -19.82
C VAL A 48 -5.94 2.72 -20.68
N LYS A 49 -7.23 2.38 -20.42
CA LYS A 49 -8.38 2.92 -21.16
C LYS A 49 -8.38 4.45 -21.19
N TYR A 50 -8.16 5.09 -20.04
CA TYR A 50 -8.18 6.55 -19.94
C TYR A 50 -6.95 7.20 -20.56
N MET A 51 -5.74 6.67 -20.32
CA MET A 51 -4.50 7.23 -20.86
C MET A 51 -4.44 7.08 -22.39
N ASP A 52 -4.88 5.95 -22.92
CA ASP A 52 -4.99 5.72 -24.38
C ASP A 52 -5.98 6.71 -25.02
N SER A 53 -7.12 6.99 -24.36
CA SER A 53 -8.13 7.90 -24.88
C SER A 53 -7.64 9.34 -25.08
N ILE A 54 -6.60 9.74 -24.35
CA ILE A 54 -6.00 11.08 -24.42
C ILE A 54 -4.64 11.10 -25.09
N GLY A 55 -4.12 9.94 -25.55
CA GLY A 55 -2.81 9.79 -26.17
C GLY A 55 -1.64 10.13 -25.27
N SER A 56 -1.77 9.96 -23.96
CA SER A 56 -0.70 10.23 -23.00
C SER A 56 0.16 8.98 -22.79
N PHE A 57 1.47 9.13 -22.86
CA PHE A 57 2.41 8.03 -22.61
C PHE A 57 2.45 7.63 -21.14
N TYR A 58 2.50 6.32 -20.91
CA TYR A 58 2.57 5.72 -19.59
C TYR A 58 3.40 4.44 -19.61
N TYR A 59 3.73 3.96 -18.42
CA TYR A 59 4.35 2.64 -18.24
C TYR A 59 3.90 2.02 -16.90
N SER A 60 4.05 0.71 -16.78
CA SER A 60 3.83 -0.07 -15.55
C SER A 60 4.75 -1.29 -15.58
N LYS A 61 4.89 -2.00 -14.46
CA LYS A 61 5.68 -3.24 -14.32
C LYS A 61 7.20 -3.08 -14.49
N GLU A 62 7.71 -1.90 -14.63
CA GLU A 62 9.13 -1.64 -14.92
C GLU A 62 9.88 -1.02 -13.74
N SER A 63 9.22 -0.24 -12.92
CA SER A 63 9.81 0.53 -11.82
C SER A 63 9.00 0.39 -10.55
N PHE A 64 9.50 1.06 -9.51
CA PHE A 64 8.91 1.16 -8.19
C PHE A 64 8.76 -0.17 -7.47
N ASP A 65 8.56 -0.08 -6.18
CA ASP A 65 8.23 -1.19 -5.29
C ASP A 65 7.23 -0.71 -4.23
N GLU A 66 6.52 -1.65 -3.66
CA GLU A 66 5.57 -1.43 -2.57
C GLU A 66 5.85 -2.41 -1.43
N THR A 67 7.11 -2.52 -1.07
CA THR A 67 7.55 -3.46 -0.03
C THR A 67 7.64 -2.81 1.35
N TYR A 68 7.95 -1.51 1.41
CA TYR A 68 8.08 -0.81 2.68
C TYR A 68 6.71 -0.36 3.22
N PRO A 69 6.30 -0.83 4.41
CA PRO A 69 4.97 -0.56 4.97
C PRO A 69 4.73 0.90 5.36
N GLY A 70 5.74 1.75 5.30
CA GLY A 70 5.62 3.18 5.54
C GLY A 70 5.23 4.00 4.31
N TYR A 71 5.20 3.41 3.12
CA TYR A 71 4.66 4.08 1.94
C TYR A 71 3.14 4.17 1.99
N GLY A 72 2.58 5.26 1.46
CA GLY A 72 1.13 5.41 1.28
C GLY A 72 0.56 4.31 0.38
N SER A 73 1.32 3.94 -0.65
CA SER A 73 1.02 2.87 -1.60
C SER A 73 1.18 1.44 -1.05
N THR A 74 1.61 1.25 0.20
CA THR A 74 1.77 -0.09 0.81
C THR A 74 0.97 -0.25 2.09
N TYR A 75 0.83 0.82 2.88
CA TYR A 75 0.20 0.75 4.20
C TYR A 75 -1.22 0.19 4.14
N SER A 76 -2.02 0.61 3.17
CA SER A 76 -3.41 0.13 3.05
C SER A 76 -3.51 -1.35 2.73
N ASP A 77 -2.54 -1.93 2.02
CA ASP A 77 -2.49 -3.36 1.73
C ASP A 77 -2.37 -4.19 3.01
N LEU A 78 -1.65 -3.68 4.01
CA LEU A 78 -1.55 -4.30 5.35
C LEU A 78 -2.82 -4.12 6.19
N GLN A 79 -3.80 -3.38 5.69
CA GLN A 79 -5.09 -3.12 6.34
C GLN A 79 -6.28 -3.68 5.54
N GLY A 80 -6.00 -4.54 4.55
CA GLY A 80 -7.03 -5.18 3.73
C GLY A 80 -7.66 -4.26 2.68
N GLY A 81 -6.98 -3.16 2.33
CA GLY A 81 -7.31 -2.34 1.18
C GLY A 81 -6.47 -2.71 -0.04
N LEU A 82 -6.65 -1.97 -1.12
CA LEU A 82 -5.78 -1.92 -2.28
C LEU A 82 -5.15 -0.52 -2.30
N ALA A 83 -3.85 -0.45 -2.11
CA ALA A 83 -3.10 0.79 -2.27
C ALA A 83 -2.54 0.87 -3.69
N LEU A 84 -2.55 2.04 -4.28
CA LEU A 84 -2.18 2.28 -5.68
C LEU A 84 -1.26 3.48 -5.76
N LEU A 85 -0.18 3.34 -6.53
CA LEU A 85 0.78 4.40 -6.79
C LEU A 85 0.57 5.02 -8.17
N PHE A 86 0.53 6.34 -8.20
CA PHE A 86 0.69 7.14 -9.42
C PHE A 86 1.94 8.00 -9.33
N GLU A 87 2.72 8.01 -10.42
CA GLU A 87 3.89 8.88 -10.57
C GLU A 87 3.78 9.64 -11.88
N GLN A 88 3.61 10.95 -11.79
CA GLN A 88 3.56 11.84 -12.95
C GLN A 88 4.92 12.51 -13.16
N ALA A 89 5.39 12.56 -14.40
CA ALA A 89 6.52 13.43 -14.76
C ALA A 89 6.23 14.87 -14.31
N SER A 90 7.13 15.47 -13.52
CA SER A 90 6.89 16.76 -12.88
C SER A 90 6.92 17.91 -13.87
N SER A 91 5.87 18.75 -13.83
CA SER A 91 5.79 20.03 -14.52
C SER A 91 6.11 21.21 -13.61
N ARG A 92 6.94 21.01 -12.59
CA ARG A 92 7.31 22.06 -11.62
C ARG A 92 7.74 23.34 -12.34
N GLY A 93 7.16 24.49 -11.96
CA GLY A 93 7.36 25.75 -12.63
C GLY A 93 6.39 26.00 -13.80
N HIS A 94 5.42 25.10 -14.01
CA HIS A 94 4.27 25.13 -14.92
C HIS A 94 4.59 24.79 -16.39
N VAL A 95 5.82 24.91 -16.83
CA VAL A 95 6.31 24.52 -18.16
C VAL A 95 7.70 23.92 -18.03
N GLN A 96 7.91 22.74 -18.62
CA GLN A 96 9.19 22.07 -18.65
C GLN A 96 9.53 21.63 -20.08
N GLU A 97 10.76 21.90 -20.50
CA GLU A 97 11.31 21.28 -21.71
C GLU A 97 11.70 19.83 -21.40
N THR A 98 11.18 18.90 -22.16
CA THR A 98 11.46 17.47 -21.98
C THR A 98 11.99 16.83 -23.27
N ASN A 99 12.51 15.61 -23.17
CA ASN A 99 12.90 14.82 -24.35
C ASN A 99 11.73 14.54 -25.31
N TYR A 100 10.50 14.74 -24.85
CA TYR A 100 9.26 14.52 -25.61
C TYR A 100 8.58 15.82 -26.05
N GLY A 101 9.25 16.96 -25.88
CA GLY A 101 8.72 18.30 -26.13
C GLY A 101 8.29 19.02 -24.86
N GLU A 102 7.60 20.12 -25.02
CA GLU A 102 7.12 20.94 -23.91
C GLU A 102 6.03 20.21 -23.11
N MET A 103 6.21 20.16 -21.79
CA MET A 103 5.23 19.61 -20.85
C MET A 103 4.68 20.73 -19.96
N THR A 104 3.37 20.94 -20.00
CA THR A 104 2.70 21.99 -19.26
C THR A 104 2.04 21.46 -17.97
N PHE A 105 1.81 22.36 -17.01
CA PHE A 105 1.07 22.02 -15.79
C PHE A 105 -0.37 21.54 -16.08
N GLY A 106 -1.02 22.13 -17.09
CA GLY A 106 -2.34 21.67 -17.53
C GLY A 106 -2.35 20.22 -18.01
N PHE A 107 -1.29 19.80 -18.70
CA PHE A 107 -1.11 18.40 -19.13
C PHE A 107 -1.01 17.43 -17.92
N THR A 108 -0.20 17.77 -16.93
CA THR A 108 0.00 16.91 -15.75
C THR A 108 -1.25 16.85 -14.86
N ILE A 109 -1.97 17.97 -14.69
CA ILE A 109 -3.27 17.97 -14.02
C ILE A 109 -4.26 17.05 -14.73
N ARG A 110 -4.36 17.11 -16.06
CA ARG A 110 -5.26 16.25 -16.84
C ARG A 110 -5.00 14.78 -16.59
N ASN A 111 -3.73 14.36 -16.62
CA ASN A 111 -3.36 12.97 -16.40
C ASN A 111 -3.75 12.49 -15.00
N GLN A 112 -3.40 13.24 -13.96
CA GLN A 112 -3.74 12.90 -12.58
C GLN A 112 -5.25 12.86 -12.35
N PHE A 113 -5.98 13.85 -12.87
CA PHE A 113 -7.42 13.92 -12.74
C PHE A 113 -8.13 12.72 -13.40
N LEU A 114 -7.73 12.38 -14.64
CA LEU A 114 -8.36 11.27 -15.36
C LEU A 114 -8.08 9.92 -14.71
N ASN A 115 -6.87 9.68 -14.20
CA ASN A 115 -6.58 8.46 -13.48
C ASN A 115 -7.27 8.41 -12.10
N GLY A 116 -7.50 9.54 -11.47
CA GLY A 116 -8.38 9.62 -10.29
C GLY A 116 -9.82 9.18 -10.62
N ILE A 117 -10.39 9.66 -11.72
CA ILE A 117 -11.73 9.24 -12.20
C ILE A 117 -11.73 7.75 -12.57
N ALA A 118 -10.70 7.28 -13.29
CA ALA A 118 -10.54 5.86 -13.63
C ALA A 118 -10.53 4.95 -12.37
N THR A 119 -9.88 5.42 -11.29
CA THR A 119 -9.87 4.70 -10.02
C THR A 119 -11.27 4.60 -9.40
N VAL A 120 -12.03 5.70 -9.44
CA VAL A 120 -13.42 5.70 -8.94
C VAL A 120 -14.28 4.74 -9.77
N GLU A 121 -14.19 4.78 -11.11
CA GLU A 121 -14.89 3.85 -12.00
C GLU A 121 -14.52 2.40 -11.66
N ALA A 122 -13.24 2.08 -11.58
CA ALA A 122 -12.74 0.76 -11.21
C ALA A 122 -13.27 0.28 -9.86
N ALA A 123 -13.25 1.16 -8.84
CA ALA A 123 -13.72 0.83 -7.50
C ALA A 123 -15.25 0.56 -7.47
N VAL A 124 -16.03 1.33 -8.21
CA VAL A 124 -17.49 1.15 -8.31
C VAL A 124 -17.83 -0.16 -9.00
N ASP A 125 -17.19 -0.44 -10.13
CA ASP A 125 -17.43 -1.66 -10.92
C ASP A 125 -17.03 -2.92 -10.15
N ASN A 126 -15.95 -2.83 -9.34
CA ASN A 126 -15.41 -3.94 -8.58
C ASN A 126 -15.76 -3.90 -7.07
N LYS A 127 -16.78 -3.13 -6.67
CA LYS A 127 -17.13 -2.93 -5.25
C LYS A 127 -17.34 -4.23 -4.46
N THR A 128 -17.96 -5.22 -5.04
CA THR A 128 -18.20 -6.52 -4.39
C THR A 128 -16.90 -7.27 -4.19
N LEU A 129 -16.06 -7.34 -5.22
CA LEU A 129 -14.73 -7.96 -5.16
C LEU A 129 -13.86 -7.33 -4.07
N LEU A 130 -13.81 -6.01 -3.99
CA LEU A 130 -13.02 -5.28 -2.99
C LEU A 130 -13.52 -5.52 -1.56
N ARG A 131 -14.83 -5.54 -1.36
CA ARG A 131 -15.42 -5.82 -0.03
C ARG A 131 -15.19 -7.26 0.41
N ASP A 132 -15.34 -8.20 -0.50
CA ASP A 132 -15.10 -9.61 -0.23
C ASP A 132 -13.62 -9.89 0.03
N TYR A 133 -12.72 -9.25 -0.72
CA TYR A 133 -11.28 -9.27 -0.45
C TYR A 133 -10.98 -8.76 0.97
N GLN A 134 -11.46 -7.57 1.33
CA GLN A 134 -11.21 -6.98 2.66
C GLN A 134 -11.72 -7.89 3.78
N LYS A 135 -12.89 -8.50 3.62
CA LYS A 135 -13.43 -9.46 4.57
C LYS A 135 -12.49 -10.67 4.71
N ARG A 136 -12.13 -11.31 3.59
CA ARG A 136 -11.23 -12.47 3.59
C ARG A 136 -9.86 -12.13 4.15
N PHE A 137 -9.34 -10.94 3.91
CA PHE A 137 -8.06 -10.50 4.46
C PHE A 137 -7.97 -10.66 5.98
N PHE A 138 -9.03 -10.29 6.71
CA PHE A 138 -9.06 -10.43 8.17
C PHE A 138 -9.44 -11.84 8.61
N GLU A 139 -10.32 -12.52 7.92
CA GLU A 139 -10.72 -13.89 8.25
C GLU A 139 -9.57 -14.88 8.05
N THR A 140 -8.88 -14.80 6.93
CA THR A 140 -7.72 -15.65 6.65
C THR A 140 -6.54 -15.38 7.58
N ALA A 141 -6.36 -14.15 8.05
CA ALA A 141 -5.35 -13.83 9.04
C ALA A 141 -5.52 -14.62 10.34
N LEU A 142 -6.76 -14.79 10.81
CA LEU A 142 -7.03 -15.57 12.02
C LEU A 142 -6.70 -17.06 11.85
N GLU A 143 -7.04 -17.65 10.71
CA GLU A 143 -6.75 -19.06 10.42
C GLU A 143 -5.25 -19.29 10.14
N GLU A 144 -4.63 -18.43 9.35
CA GLU A 144 -3.22 -18.51 8.97
C GLU A 144 -2.31 -18.49 10.20
N PHE A 145 -2.57 -17.60 11.15
CA PHE A 145 -1.72 -17.43 12.34
C PHE A 145 -2.17 -18.20 13.58
N LYS A 146 -3.25 -18.97 13.49
CA LYS A 146 -3.75 -19.81 14.58
C LYS A 146 -2.71 -20.83 15.09
N ASN A 147 -1.95 -21.40 14.17
CA ASN A 147 -0.97 -22.44 14.47
C ASN A 147 0.49 -21.95 14.43
N GLU A 148 0.71 -20.64 14.38
CA GLU A 148 2.04 -20.04 14.47
C GLU A 148 2.82 -20.55 15.70
N LYS A 149 4.14 -20.70 15.56
CA LYS A 149 5.03 -21.08 16.66
C LYS A 149 5.07 -20.01 17.74
N ILE A 150 5.20 -18.75 17.33
CA ILE A 150 5.16 -17.59 18.19
C ILE A 150 3.70 -17.25 18.46
N LYS A 151 3.26 -17.40 19.69
CA LYS A 151 1.88 -17.13 20.09
C LYS A 151 1.64 -15.68 20.49
N ALA A 152 2.67 -15.01 20.98
CA ALA A 152 2.62 -13.61 21.39
C ALA A 152 4.02 -13.02 21.45
N TYR A 153 4.10 -11.71 21.34
CA TYR A 153 5.28 -10.92 21.63
C TYR A 153 5.13 -10.25 22.98
N GLU A 154 6.22 -10.23 23.77
CA GLU A 154 6.28 -9.54 25.05
C GLU A 154 7.30 -8.40 24.95
N PHE A 155 6.95 -7.21 25.42
CA PHE A 155 7.81 -6.06 25.44
C PHE A 155 7.58 -5.18 26.67
N GLY A 156 8.49 -4.27 26.93
CA GLY A 156 8.44 -3.28 27.99
C GLY A 156 9.82 -2.91 28.45
N ASP A 157 10.03 -1.65 28.74
CA ASP A 157 11.29 -1.12 29.27
C ASP A 157 11.01 -0.46 30.62
N ILE A 158 11.59 -1.02 31.69
CA ILE A 158 11.45 -0.50 33.05
C ILE A 158 12.18 0.83 33.24
N HIS A 159 13.19 1.09 32.42
CA HIS A 159 14.00 2.30 32.48
C HIS A 159 13.43 3.43 31.60
N ASP A 160 12.63 3.09 30.57
CA ASP A 160 11.98 4.05 29.69
C ASP A 160 10.48 3.73 29.49
N LYS A 161 9.69 4.13 30.49
CA LYS A 161 8.23 3.97 30.46
C LYS A 161 7.56 4.83 29.38
N ASN A 162 8.16 5.97 29.02
CA ASN A 162 7.60 6.86 27.99
C ASN A 162 7.76 6.24 26.60
N ARG A 163 8.90 5.62 26.30
CA ARG A 163 9.11 4.86 25.06
C ARG A 163 8.12 3.69 24.96
N THR A 164 7.97 2.94 26.06
CA THR A 164 7.00 1.83 26.11
C THR A 164 5.59 2.33 25.84
N LYS A 165 5.17 3.45 26.47
CA LYS A 165 3.87 4.05 26.24
C LYS A 165 3.67 4.49 24.79
N ALA A 166 4.65 5.19 24.21
CA ALA A 166 4.59 5.64 22.82
C ALA A 166 4.42 4.47 21.83
N PHE A 167 5.10 3.34 22.10
CA PHE A 167 4.92 2.14 21.29
C PHE A 167 3.53 1.52 21.44
N ILE A 168 3.00 1.45 22.67
CA ILE A 168 1.63 0.99 22.91
C ILE A 168 0.63 1.88 22.15
N ASP A 169 0.75 3.20 22.27
CA ASP A 169 -0.11 4.15 21.57
C ASP A 169 -0.08 3.91 20.05
N LYS A 170 1.11 3.65 19.49
CA LYS A 170 1.28 3.28 18.09
C LYS A 170 0.52 2.00 17.74
N LEU A 171 0.66 0.94 18.52
CA LEU A 171 -0.04 -0.34 18.29
C LEU A 171 -1.57 -0.16 18.34
N LEU A 172 -2.07 0.64 19.29
CA LEU A 172 -3.51 0.90 19.44
C LEU A 172 -4.11 1.68 18.27
N ILE A 173 -3.36 2.63 17.67
CA ILE A 173 -3.78 3.32 16.44
C ILE A 173 -4.05 2.32 15.31
N HIS A 174 -3.24 1.26 15.23
CA HIS A 174 -3.42 0.18 14.24
C HIS A 174 -4.46 -0.87 14.67
N LYS A 175 -5.25 -0.63 15.72
CA LYS A 175 -6.26 -1.55 16.24
C LYS A 175 -5.67 -2.88 16.77
N ILE A 176 -4.38 -2.92 17.07
CA ILE A 176 -3.71 -4.08 17.65
C ILE A 176 -4.10 -4.18 19.13
N LYS A 177 -4.52 -5.37 19.55
CA LYS A 177 -4.82 -5.66 20.95
C LYS A 177 -3.53 -5.84 21.75
N VAL A 178 -3.38 -5.08 22.82
CA VAL A 178 -2.26 -5.12 23.75
C VAL A 178 -2.79 -5.39 25.16
N TYR A 179 -2.17 -6.31 25.86
CA TYR A 179 -2.53 -6.70 27.22
C TYR A 179 -1.39 -6.40 28.19
N LYS A 180 -1.72 -5.95 29.39
CA LYS A 180 -0.74 -5.77 30.45
C LYS A 180 -0.49 -7.09 31.18
N ASN A 181 0.78 -7.43 31.40
CA ASN A 181 1.22 -8.57 32.18
C ASN A 181 2.33 -8.12 33.16
N LYS A 182 1.95 -7.84 34.41
CA LYS A 182 2.82 -7.25 35.44
C LYS A 182 3.47 -5.96 34.94
N ASP A 183 4.80 -5.94 34.80
CA ASP A 183 5.59 -4.79 34.34
C ASP A 183 5.83 -4.79 32.81
N LYS A 184 5.27 -5.76 32.09
CA LYS A 184 5.41 -5.92 30.66
C LYS A 184 4.06 -5.87 29.95
N PHE A 185 4.11 -5.84 28.62
CA PHE A 185 2.97 -5.83 27.74
C PHE A 185 3.07 -6.99 26.76
N VAL A 186 1.91 -7.59 26.47
CA VAL A 186 1.80 -8.78 25.60
C VAL A 186 0.88 -8.47 24.43
N VAL A 187 1.34 -8.81 23.24
CA VAL A 187 0.58 -8.70 21.99
C VAL A 187 0.40 -10.10 21.41
N PRO A 188 -0.80 -10.68 21.48
CA PRO A 188 -1.08 -11.97 20.85
C PRO A 188 -0.91 -11.87 19.33
N VAL A 189 -0.32 -12.89 18.71
CA VAL A 189 -0.21 -12.94 17.25
C VAL A 189 -1.58 -13.21 16.63
N ASN A 190 -2.35 -14.15 17.19
CA ASN A 190 -3.67 -14.50 16.65
C ASN A 190 -4.73 -13.44 17.01
N GLN A 191 -4.88 -12.45 16.16
CA GLN A 191 -5.88 -11.40 16.22
C GLN A 191 -6.18 -10.89 14.80
N LEU A 192 -7.23 -10.08 14.61
CA LEU A 192 -7.58 -9.55 13.28
C LEU A 192 -6.42 -8.81 12.60
N GLN A 193 -5.57 -8.17 13.40
CA GLN A 193 -4.39 -7.43 12.94
C GLN A 193 -3.10 -8.27 12.92
N SER A 194 -3.20 -9.61 12.81
CA SER A 194 -2.04 -10.51 12.86
C SER A 194 -0.92 -10.12 11.90
N ARG A 195 -1.25 -9.72 10.65
CA ARG A 195 -0.28 -9.29 9.64
C ARG A 195 0.45 -8.02 10.08
N MET A 196 -0.28 -7.05 10.62
CA MET A 196 0.32 -5.83 11.16
C MET A 196 1.14 -6.10 12.42
N VAL A 197 0.72 -7.03 13.29
CA VAL A 197 1.52 -7.47 14.46
C VAL A 197 2.86 -8.02 13.98
N LYS A 198 2.85 -8.93 13.02
CA LYS A 198 4.10 -9.50 12.46
C LYS A 198 4.98 -8.42 11.83
N ASN A 199 4.38 -7.47 11.14
CA ASN A 199 5.11 -6.34 10.57
C ASN A 199 5.84 -5.49 11.62
N PHE A 200 5.27 -5.31 12.81
CA PHE A 200 5.90 -4.56 13.90
C PHE A 200 6.98 -5.33 14.66
N PHE A 201 6.86 -6.65 14.76
CA PHE A 201 7.67 -7.46 15.68
C PHE A 201 8.65 -8.42 15.01
N GLU A 202 8.54 -8.64 13.71
CA GLU A 202 9.42 -9.55 12.99
C GLU A 202 10.35 -8.80 12.04
N THR A 203 11.54 -9.36 11.85
CA THR A 203 12.48 -8.91 10.82
C THR A 203 12.19 -9.69 9.54
N HIS A 204 12.06 -8.98 8.43
CA HIS A 204 11.86 -9.58 7.12
C HIS A 204 13.14 -9.40 6.29
N ASP A 205 13.98 -10.44 6.24
CA ASP A 205 15.28 -10.40 5.58
C ASP A 205 15.20 -10.51 4.03
N LYS A 206 13.99 -10.65 3.48
CA LYS A 206 13.75 -10.90 2.06
C LYS A 206 13.09 -9.74 1.31
N TYR A 207 13.32 -8.52 1.73
CA TYR A 207 13.03 -7.39 0.86
C TYR A 207 14.12 -7.34 -0.23
N LEU A 208 13.78 -7.78 -1.42
CA LEU A 208 14.64 -7.62 -2.59
C LEU A 208 14.50 -6.16 -3.05
N TYR A 209 15.48 -5.36 -2.75
CA TYR A 209 15.64 -4.01 -3.30
C TYR A 209 16.09 -4.07 -4.76
#